data_01a2b82550cadf81f62ae86a978c134d
#
_entry.id   01a2b82550cadf81f62ae86a978c134d
#
_cell.length_a   1.000
_cell.length_b   1.000
_cell.length_c   1.000
_cell.angle_alpha   90.00
_cell.angle_beta   90.00
_cell.angle_gamma   90.00
#
_symmetry.space_group_name_H-M   'P 1'
#
loop_
_entity.id
_entity.type
_entity.pdbx_description
1 polymer ?
#
loop_
_entity_poly.entity_id
_entity_poly.type
_entity_poly.pdbx_seq_one_letter_code
_entity_poly.pdbx_strand_id
1 'polypeptide(L)'
;MELGIYSFGDSGTHSTRQRLADLVAQARYADEAGLDVIALGEHHRPDFTLSAPELVLAAISAVTERIRLSTAVTVLSTADPVRVYQQFATLDQLSGGRAEIVAGRGAFTESFGLFGYDLREYEVLFDEKLRLLLTLAREEGPVTWRGRTREPLDDALVTPRALQPVLPVWVGVGGTPQSAVRAGRLGAPMFVAIFTDPAPARGLVEIYHRAAANAGHDPAGLRVASGGHMYVGHTSQGARDEFYPYYAEYLSKLPQFSGGMPRAAYDEWIRAGLLVGSPQEVIDKIMNHRELLGISRYVGQFDVGGMPAGMVDKSLELFATEVAPVVRKESA
;
A
#
# COMPACT_ATOMS: atom_id res chain seq x y z
N MET A 1 8.12 -3.64 15.30
CA MET A 1 7.36 -2.98 14.22
C MET A 1 7.60 -3.71 12.91
N GLU A 2 6.57 -3.93 12.07
CA GLU A 2 6.72 -4.53 10.73
C GLU A 2 7.26 -3.51 9.73
N LEU A 3 8.17 -3.95 8.85
CA LEU A 3 8.78 -3.15 7.81
C LEU A 3 8.64 -3.80 6.46
N GLY A 4 8.25 -3.03 5.46
CA GLY A 4 8.02 -3.54 4.12
C GLY A 4 8.29 -2.54 3.02
N ILE A 5 8.07 -2.99 1.81
CA ILE A 5 8.23 -2.23 0.59
C ILE A 5 6.98 -2.32 -0.28
N TYR A 6 6.74 -1.29 -1.07
CA TYR A 6 5.70 -1.37 -2.10
C TYR A 6 6.18 -0.78 -3.43
N SER A 7 5.52 -1.20 -4.50
CA SER A 7 5.78 -0.77 -5.87
C SER A 7 4.47 -0.50 -6.61
N PHE A 8 4.49 0.50 -7.48
CA PHE A 8 3.45 0.72 -8.49
C PHE A 8 3.84 0.13 -9.85
N GLY A 9 5.06 -0.40 -9.96
CA GLY A 9 5.60 -0.90 -11.21
C GLY A 9 5.86 0.22 -12.21
N ASP A 10 6.43 1.34 -11.75
CA ASP A 10 6.82 2.43 -12.63
C ASP A 10 7.66 1.89 -13.79
N SER A 11 7.22 2.10 -15.03
CA SER A 11 7.83 1.46 -16.21
C SER A 11 9.22 2.03 -16.55
N GLY A 12 9.41 3.33 -16.37
CA GLY A 12 10.66 4.00 -16.72
C GLY A 12 11.09 3.67 -18.17
N THR A 13 12.34 3.25 -18.34
CA THR A 13 12.90 2.80 -19.62
C THR A 13 12.84 1.27 -19.82
N HIS A 14 12.34 0.53 -18.83
CA HIS A 14 12.26 -0.93 -18.87
C HIS A 14 11.07 -1.41 -19.71
N SER A 15 11.23 -2.58 -20.36
CA SER A 15 10.07 -3.27 -20.91
C SER A 15 9.18 -3.80 -19.77
N THR A 16 7.87 -3.88 -20.00
CA THR A 16 6.92 -4.47 -19.03
C THR A 16 7.39 -5.84 -18.54
N ARG A 17 7.87 -6.69 -19.45
CA ARG A 17 8.40 -8.02 -19.10
C ARG A 17 9.56 -7.93 -18.11
N GLN A 18 10.53 -7.06 -18.39
CA GLN A 18 11.69 -6.90 -17.52
C GLN A 18 11.28 -6.35 -16.16
N ARG A 19 10.43 -5.32 -16.14
CA ARG A 19 9.97 -4.72 -14.89
C ARG A 19 9.22 -5.70 -13.98
N LEU A 20 8.36 -6.55 -14.56
CA LEU A 20 7.69 -7.60 -13.80
C LEU A 20 8.67 -8.66 -13.26
N ALA A 21 9.69 -9.03 -14.04
CA ALA A 21 10.74 -9.94 -13.57
C ALA A 21 11.57 -9.33 -12.43
N ASP A 22 11.92 -8.04 -12.52
CA ASP A 22 12.64 -7.29 -11.48
C ASP A 22 11.84 -7.27 -10.17
N LEU A 23 10.51 -7.01 -10.25
CA LEU A 23 9.64 -7.03 -9.07
C LEU A 23 9.63 -8.38 -8.35
N VAL A 24 9.57 -9.48 -9.09
CA VAL A 24 9.63 -10.83 -8.52
C VAL A 24 10.99 -11.09 -7.86
N ALA A 25 12.09 -10.67 -8.51
CA ALA A 25 13.44 -10.81 -7.95
C ALA A 25 13.63 -9.96 -6.69
N GLN A 26 13.16 -8.71 -6.69
CA GLN A 26 13.22 -7.78 -5.56
C GLN A 26 12.38 -8.27 -4.38
N ALA A 27 11.20 -8.84 -4.64
CA ALA A 27 10.38 -9.45 -3.59
C ALA A 27 11.04 -10.67 -2.95
N ARG A 28 11.72 -11.52 -3.76
CA ARG A 28 12.49 -12.64 -3.24
C ARG A 28 13.63 -12.15 -2.35
N TYR A 29 14.40 -11.16 -2.79
CA TYR A 29 15.45 -10.55 -1.98
C TYR A 29 14.90 -9.97 -0.66
N ALA A 30 13.78 -9.27 -0.72
CA ALA A 30 13.13 -8.71 0.47
C ALA A 30 12.73 -9.80 1.49
N ASP A 31 12.22 -10.94 1.02
CA ASP A 31 11.91 -12.10 1.85
C ASP A 31 13.18 -12.71 2.48
N GLU A 32 14.22 -12.95 1.67
CA GLU A 32 15.51 -13.49 2.11
C GLU A 32 16.19 -12.56 3.14
N ALA A 33 16.09 -11.25 2.94
CA ALA A 33 16.60 -10.22 3.85
C ALA A 33 15.71 -9.98 5.09
N GLY A 34 14.58 -10.69 5.19
CA GLY A 34 13.72 -10.70 6.37
C GLY A 34 12.80 -9.49 6.48
N LEU A 35 12.44 -8.81 5.40
CA LEU A 35 11.36 -7.83 5.41
C LEU A 35 9.99 -8.50 5.60
N ASP A 36 9.04 -7.76 6.16
CA ASP A 36 7.77 -8.35 6.62
C ASP A 36 6.66 -8.29 5.55
N VAL A 37 6.70 -7.32 4.63
CA VAL A 37 5.63 -7.07 3.65
C VAL A 37 6.19 -6.62 2.31
N ILE A 38 5.67 -7.22 1.23
CA ILE A 38 5.70 -6.65 -0.13
C ILE A 38 4.27 -6.28 -0.54
N ALA A 39 4.08 -5.05 -1.03
CA ALA A 39 2.79 -4.59 -1.51
C ALA A 39 2.87 -4.08 -2.95
N LEU A 40 1.85 -4.39 -3.77
CA LEU A 40 1.78 -3.95 -5.14
C LEU A 40 0.56 -3.07 -5.36
N GLY A 41 0.76 -1.90 -5.98
CA GLY A 41 -0.34 -1.00 -6.32
C GLY A 41 -1.00 -1.38 -7.65
N GLU A 42 -2.24 -0.94 -7.84
CA GLU A 42 -3.01 -1.15 -9.06
C GLU A 42 -3.14 0.16 -9.83
N HIS A 43 -2.66 0.17 -11.09
CA HIS A 43 -2.72 1.31 -11.98
C HIS A 43 -3.03 0.89 -13.41
N HIS A 44 -3.88 1.66 -14.08
CA HIS A 44 -4.33 1.40 -15.47
C HIS A 44 -3.84 2.47 -16.44
N ARG A 45 -2.60 2.96 -16.22
CA ARG A 45 -1.95 4.00 -17.03
C ARG A 45 -0.72 3.45 -17.74
N PRO A 46 -0.33 4.02 -18.90
CA PRO A 46 0.84 3.55 -19.66
C PRO A 46 2.18 3.66 -18.95
N ASP A 47 2.28 4.53 -17.94
CA ASP A 47 3.48 4.78 -17.15
C ASP A 47 3.68 3.75 -16.01
N PHE A 48 2.74 2.82 -15.83
CA PHE A 48 2.83 1.73 -14.85
C PHE A 48 2.62 0.35 -15.49
N THR A 49 3.24 -0.67 -14.92
CA THR A 49 3.15 -2.06 -15.41
C THR A 49 2.18 -2.94 -14.62
N LEU A 50 1.69 -2.44 -13.48
CA LEU A 50 0.86 -3.19 -12.54
C LEU A 50 -0.63 -2.85 -12.68
N SER A 51 -1.32 -3.54 -13.58
CA SER A 51 -2.79 -3.45 -13.70
C SER A 51 -3.54 -4.64 -13.08
N ALA A 52 -2.83 -5.73 -12.78
CA ALA A 52 -3.36 -6.93 -12.11
C ALA A 52 -2.33 -7.42 -11.06
N PRO A 53 -2.18 -6.69 -9.95
CA PRO A 53 -1.15 -6.96 -8.95
C PRO A 53 -1.27 -8.35 -8.33
N GLU A 54 -2.46 -8.91 -8.22
CA GLU A 54 -2.71 -10.24 -7.67
C GLU A 54 -2.01 -11.36 -8.45
N LEU A 55 -1.87 -11.21 -9.77
CA LEU A 55 -1.15 -12.18 -10.60
C LEU A 55 0.35 -12.14 -10.33
N VAL A 56 0.91 -10.95 -10.12
CA VAL A 56 2.33 -10.77 -9.77
C VAL A 56 2.58 -11.25 -8.34
N LEU A 57 1.67 -10.98 -7.40
CA LEU A 57 1.75 -11.53 -6.04
C LEU A 57 1.70 -13.05 -6.03
N ALA A 58 0.91 -13.68 -6.91
CA ALA A 58 0.92 -15.14 -7.06
C ALA A 58 2.27 -15.68 -7.57
N ALA A 59 2.92 -14.99 -8.52
CA ALA A 59 4.27 -15.34 -8.95
C ALA A 59 5.31 -15.16 -7.82
N ILE A 60 5.20 -14.07 -7.04
CA ILE A 60 6.04 -13.81 -5.87
C ILE A 60 5.83 -14.90 -4.80
N SER A 61 4.60 -15.36 -4.59
CA SER A 61 4.31 -16.39 -3.58
C SER A 61 5.06 -17.69 -3.82
N ALA A 62 5.34 -18.01 -5.09
CA ALA A 62 6.06 -19.22 -5.49
C ALA A 62 7.58 -19.17 -5.23
N VAL A 63 8.14 -18.00 -4.96
CA VAL A 63 9.59 -17.78 -4.76
C VAL A 63 9.92 -17.15 -3.40
N THR A 64 8.94 -17.06 -2.50
CA THR A 64 9.07 -16.48 -1.16
C THR A 64 8.41 -17.38 -0.12
N GLU A 65 8.87 -17.31 1.14
CA GLU A 65 8.41 -18.19 2.22
C GLU A 65 7.74 -17.47 3.39
N ARG A 66 8.12 -16.23 3.69
CA ARG A 66 7.72 -15.52 4.92
C ARG A 66 7.00 -14.21 4.67
N ILE A 67 7.46 -13.44 3.69
CA ILE A 67 6.97 -12.10 3.42
C ILE A 67 5.46 -12.10 3.12
N ARG A 68 4.72 -11.18 3.73
CA ARG A 68 3.29 -11.01 3.47
C ARG A 68 3.08 -10.36 2.10
N LEU A 69 2.05 -10.82 1.42
CA LEU A 69 1.70 -10.45 0.05
C LEU A 69 0.49 -9.52 0.06
N SER A 70 0.74 -8.24 -0.13
CA SER A 70 -0.24 -7.17 0.05
C SER A 70 -0.48 -6.36 -1.22
N THR A 71 -1.45 -5.47 -1.17
CA THR A 71 -1.63 -4.43 -2.18
C THR A 71 -1.42 -3.03 -1.61
N ALA A 72 -1.18 -2.04 -2.50
CA ALA A 72 -0.98 -0.65 -2.10
C ALA A 72 -1.45 0.35 -3.18
N VAL A 73 -2.73 0.25 -3.60
CA VAL A 73 -3.90 -0.44 -3.07
C VAL A 73 -4.59 -1.28 -4.16
N THR A 74 -5.51 -2.18 -3.80
CA THR A 74 -6.54 -2.68 -4.73
C THR A 74 -7.57 -1.60 -4.96
N VAL A 75 -7.82 -1.20 -6.22
CA VAL A 75 -8.80 -0.15 -6.57
C VAL A 75 -10.22 -0.74 -6.52
N LEU A 76 -10.73 -0.91 -5.30
CA LEU A 76 -11.98 -1.60 -5.04
C LEU A 76 -13.22 -0.91 -5.63
N SER A 77 -13.15 0.41 -5.86
CA SER A 77 -14.26 1.17 -6.48
C SER A 77 -14.68 0.61 -7.83
N THR A 78 -13.73 0.11 -8.63
CA THR A 78 -13.96 -0.40 -9.98
C THR A 78 -13.78 -1.92 -10.11
N ALA A 79 -13.53 -2.63 -9.00
CA ALA A 79 -13.47 -4.09 -8.94
C ALA A 79 -14.76 -4.69 -8.34
N ASP A 80 -15.06 -5.95 -8.66
CA ASP A 80 -16.12 -6.71 -7.96
C ASP A 80 -15.55 -7.31 -6.67
N PRO A 81 -16.13 -7.03 -5.49
CA PRO A 81 -15.61 -7.49 -4.19
C PRO A 81 -15.60 -9.01 -4.03
N VAL A 82 -16.51 -9.75 -4.70
CA VAL A 82 -16.50 -11.22 -4.71
C VAL A 82 -15.27 -11.72 -5.47
N ARG A 83 -14.99 -11.13 -6.63
CA ARG A 83 -13.80 -11.50 -7.42
C ARG A 83 -12.52 -11.17 -6.67
N VAL A 84 -12.42 -10.00 -6.07
CA VAL A 84 -11.27 -9.62 -5.24
C VAL A 84 -11.07 -10.62 -4.09
N TYR A 85 -12.13 -10.96 -3.36
CA TYR A 85 -12.04 -11.97 -2.31
C TYR A 85 -11.54 -13.32 -2.84
N GLN A 86 -12.08 -13.81 -3.96
CA GLN A 86 -11.67 -15.09 -4.55
C GLN A 86 -10.20 -15.10 -4.95
N GLN A 87 -9.71 -14.01 -5.55
CA GLN A 87 -8.31 -13.86 -5.97
C GLN A 87 -7.38 -13.93 -4.75
N PHE A 88 -7.70 -13.17 -3.69
CA PHE A 88 -6.88 -13.14 -2.48
C PHE A 88 -7.03 -14.38 -1.60
N ALA A 89 -8.20 -15.01 -1.56
CA ALA A 89 -8.36 -16.31 -0.92
C ALA A 89 -7.55 -17.42 -1.64
N THR A 90 -7.50 -17.37 -2.97
CA THR A 90 -6.64 -18.28 -3.76
C THR A 90 -5.15 -17.99 -3.49
N LEU A 91 -4.75 -16.72 -3.48
CA LEU A 91 -3.37 -16.31 -3.14
C LEU A 91 -3.01 -16.75 -1.71
N ASP A 92 -3.94 -16.65 -0.78
CA ASP A 92 -3.75 -17.06 0.60
C ASP A 92 -3.50 -18.57 0.74
N GLN A 93 -4.26 -19.39 0.00
CA GLN A 93 -4.03 -20.83 -0.09
C GLN A 93 -2.67 -21.16 -0.72
N LEU A 94 -2.31 -20.49 -1.82
CA LEU A 94 -1.03 -20.73 -2.51
C LEU A 94 0.18 -20.31 -1.66
N SER A 95 0.04 -19.26 -0.87
CA SER A 95 1.13 -18.70 -0.07
C SER A 95 1.22 -19.27 1.36
N GLY A 96 0.32 -20.17 1.76
CA GLY A 96 0.30 -20.69 3.12
C GLY A 96 -0.12 -19.67 4.18
N GLY A 97 -1.10 -18.78 3.84
CA GLY A 97 -1.68 -17.84 4.80
C GLY A 97 -0.96 -16.49 4.89
N ARG A 98 -0.31 -16.04 3.79
CA ARG A 98 0.44 -14.77 3.77
C ARG A 98 -0.25 -13.62 3.03
N ALA A 99 -1.41 -13.85 2.42
CA ALA A 99 -2.12 -12.81 1.69
C ALA A 99 -2.81 -11.80 2.60
N GLU A 100 -2.87 -10.55 2.16
CA GLU A 100 -3.67 -9.47 2.74
C GLU A 100 -4.04 -8.45 1.67
N ILE A 101 -5.05 -7.63 1.92
CA ILE A 101 -5.55 -6.62 0.99
C ILE A 101 -5.45 -5.26 1.65
N VAL A 102 -4.91 -4.25 0.95
CA VAL A 102 -5.20 -2.85 1.27
C VAL A 102 -6.21 -2.34 0.24
N ALA A 103 -7.46 -2.23 0.65
CA ALA A 103 -8.53 -1.73 -0.19
C ALA A 103 -8.50 -0.20 -0.24
N GLY A 104 -8.48 0.37 -1.43
CA GLY A 104 -8.45 1.80 -1.66
C GLY A 104 -9.36 2.24 -2.80
N ARG A 105 -9.46 3.55 -2.95
CA ARG A 105 -10.25 4.17 -4.01
C ARG A 105 -9.46 4.43 -5.30
N GLY A 106 -8.12 4.28 -5.22
CA GLY A 106 -7.20 4.71 -6.27
C GLY A 106 -6.90 6.22 -6.20
N ALA A 107 -5.66 6.59 -6.53
CA ALA A 107 -5.24 7.98 -6.65
C ALA A 107 -5.63 8.58 -7.99
N PHE A 108 -5.83 7.74 -9.00
CA PHE A 108 -6.19 8.11 -10.37
C PHE A 108 -7.59 7.58 -10.70
N THR A 109 -8.24 8.19 -11.69
CA THR A 109 -9.65 7.92 -12.02
C THR A 109 -9.86 7.17 -13.33
N GLU A 110 -8.78 6.80 -14.03
CA GLU A 110 -8.84 6.14 -15.34
C GLU A 110 -9.56 4.78 -15.31
N SER A 111 -9.51 4.07 -14.20
CA SER A 111 -10.20 2.79 -14.03
C SER A 111 -11.72 2.91 -14.16
N PHE A 112 -12.30 4.08 -13.80
CA PHE A 112 -13.75 4.28 -13.90
C PHE A 112 -14.23 4.20 -15.35
N GLY A 113 -13.59 4.95 -16.27
CA GLY A 113 -13.92 4.90 -17.69
C GLY A 113 -13.58 3.55 -18.33
N LEU A 114 -12.44 2.95 -17.93
CA LEU A 114 -11.98 1.66 -18.46
C LEU A 114 -12.94 0.51 -18.14
N PHE A 115 -13.48 0.49 -16.93
CA PHE A 115 -14.38 -0.56 -16.44
C PHE A 115 -15.87 -0.19 -16.48
N GLY A 116 -16.22 0.98 -17.04
CA GLY A 116 -17.61 1.39 -17.24
C GLY A 116 -18.33 1.87 -15.98
N TYR A 117 -17.61 2.36 -14.98
CA TYR A 117 -18.20 2.94 -13.77
C TYR A 117 -18.33 4.46 -13.86
N ASP A 118 -19.37 5.00 -13.24
CA ASP A 118 -19.59 6.44 -13.14
C ASP A 118 -18.77 7.03 -11.98
N LEU A 119 -17.90 7.99 -12.28
CA LEU A 119 -17.10 8.69 -11.27
C LEU A 119 -17.96 9.44 -10.23
N ARG A 120 -19.19 9.82 -10.58
CA ARG A 120 -20.13 10.47 -9.64
C ARG A 120 -20.56 9.54 -8.51
N GLU A 121 -20.45 8.21 -8.69
CA GLU A 121 -20.74 7.21 -7.67
C GLU A 121 -19.53 6.77 -6.85
N TYR A 122 -18.39 7.47 -7.00
CA TYR A 122 -17.10 7.14 -6.38
C TYR A 122 -17.18 6.73 -4.90
N GLU A 123 -17.89 7.51 -4.06
CA GLU A 123 -18.03 7.24 -2.63
C GLU A 123 -18.93 6.02 -2.35
N VAL A 124 -20.04 5.90 -3.06
CA VAL A 124 -21.01 4.82 -2.87
C VAL A 124 -20.43 3.48 -3.31
N LEU A 125 -19.75 3.46 -4.47
CA LEU A 125 -19.08 2.27 -4.98
C LEU A 125 -18.08 1.73 -3.97
N PHE A 126 -17.21 2.58 -3.46
CA PHE A 126 -16.19 2.14 -2.50
C PHE A 126 -16.80 1.68 -1.17
N ASP A 127 -17.71 2.46 -0.57
CA ASP A 127 -18.29 2.14 0.74
C ASP A 127 -19.02 0.80 0.71
N GLU A 128 -19.87 0.59 -0.30
CA GLU A 128 -20.67 -0.63 -0.43
C GLU A 128 -19.79 -1.85 -0.72
N LYS A 129 -18.87 -1.73 -1.68
CA LYS A 129 -17.96 -2.83 -2.04
C LYS A 129 -17.02 -3.21 -0.90
N LEU A 130 -16.54 -2.22 -0.13
CA LEU A 130 -15.70 -2.48 1.04
C LEU A 130 -16.47 -3.25 2.12
N ARG A 131 -17.72 -2.90 2.38
CA ARG A 131 -18.57 -3.65 3.34
C ARG A 131 -18.74 -5.10 2.92
N LEU A 132 -19.06 -5.35 1.64
CA LEU A 132 -19.19 -6.71 1.14
C LEU A 132 -17.87 -7.47 1.22
N LEU A 133 -16.73 -6.85 0.84
CA LEU A 133 -15.41 -7.48 0.95
C LEU A 133 -15.08 -7.86 2.40
N LEU A 134 -15.37 -6.98 3.36
CA LEU A 134 -15.16 -7.26 4.79
C LEU A 134 -16.09 -8.37 5.29
N THR A 135 -17.34 -8.42 4.83
CA THR A 135 -18.25 -9.53 5.13
C THR A 135 -17.69 -10.85 4.62
N LEU A 136 -17.30 -10.92 3.34
CA LEU A 136 -16.71 -12.13 2.75
C LEU A 136 -15.43 -12.58 3.46
N ALA A 137 -14.61 -11.62 3.94
CA ALA A 137 -13.36 -11.91 4.63
C ALA A 137 -13.55 -12.47 6.05
N ARG A 138 -14.69 -12.15 6.70
CA ARG A 138 -14.96 -12.49 8.11
C ARG A 138 -15.93 -13.65 8.28
N GLU A 139 -16.91 -13.80 7.37
CA GLU A 139 -17.94 -14.82 7.46
C GLU A 139 -17.44 -16.16 6.93
N GLU A 140 -17.68 -17.24 7.65
CA GLU A 140 -17.28 -18.60 7.24
C GLU A 140 -18.32 -19.30 6.34
N GLY A 141 -19.57 -18.87 6.40
CA GLY A 141 -20.70 -19.48 5.71
C GLY A 141 -21.13 -18.77 4.42
N PRO A 142 -22.29 -19.16 3.89
CA PRO A 142 -22.93 -18.47 2.78
C PRO A 142 -23.27 -17.02 3.13
N VAL A 143 -23.17 -16.14 2.15
CA VAL A 143 -23.40 -14.70 2.32
C VAL A 143 -24.66 -14.27 1.56
N THR A 144 -25.54 -13.57 2.25
CA THR A 144 -26.65 -12.84 1.66
C THR A 144 -26.33 -11.36 1.65
N TRP A 145 -26.40 -10.73 0.48
CA TRP A 145 -26.09 -9.33 0.29
C TRP A 145 -27.13 -8.61 -0.56
N ARG A 146 -27.49 -7.41 -0.14
CA ARG A 146 -28.37 -6.50 -0.89
C ARG A 146 -27.70 -5.13 -0.93
N GLY A 147 -27.44 -4.63 -2.13
CA GLY A 147 -26.79 -3.34 -2.35
C GLY A 147 -27.30 -2.68 -3.62
N ARG A 148 -26.67 -1.54 -3.99
CA ARG A 148 -27.02 -0.75 -5.18
C ARG A 148 -26.01 -0.92 -6.31
N THR A 149 -24.78 -1.33 -5.98
CA THR A 149 -23.63 -1.30 -6.90
C THR A 149 -23.36 -2.63 -7.58
N ARG A 150 -24.11 -3.67 -7.21
CA ARG A 150 -24.07 -5.01 -7.81
C ARG A 150 -25.37 -5.76 -7.59
N GLU A 151 -25.58 -6.81 -8.39
CA GLU A 151 -26.69 -7.77 -8.18
C GLU A 151 -26.58 -8.45 -6.80
N PRO A 152 -27.73 -8.75 -6.17
CA PRO A 152 -27.75 -9.40 -4.87
C PRO A 152 -27.03 -10.75 -4.84
N LEU A 153 -26.53 -11.10 -3.66
CA LEU A 153 -26.17 -12.47 -3.30
C LEU A 153 -27.27 -13.04 -2.44
N ASP A 154 -27.66 -14.30 -2.69
CA ASP A 154 -28.68 -14.98 -1.94
C ASP A 154 -28.15 -16.34 -1.48
N ASP A 155 -27.84 -16.43 -0.18
CA ASP A 155 -27.24 -17.62 0.43
C ASP A 155 -26.06 -18.17 -0.39
N ALA A 156 -25.21 -17.27 -0.87
CA ALA A 156 -24.15 -17.58 -1.82
C ALA A 156 -22.88 -18.05 -1.12
N LEU A 157 -22.46 -19.29 -1.40
CA LEU A 157 -21.19 -19.81 -0.95
C LEU A 157 -20.06 -19.35 -1.88
N VAL A 158 -19.22 -18.44 -1.40
CA VAL A 158 -18.06 -17.92 -2.17
C VAL A 158 -16.83 -18.77 -1.87
N THR A 159 -16.25 -19.37 -2.92
CA THR A 159 -15.09 -20.27 -2.84
C THR A 159 -13.96 -19.84 -3.81
N PRO A 160 -12.67 -20.18 -3.51
CA PRO A 160 -12.22 -20.85 -2.29
C PRO A 160 -12.36 -19.95 -1.06
N ARG A 161 -12.26 -20.54 0.13
CA ARG A 161 -12.07 -19.77 1.37
C ARG A 161 -10.57 -19.51 1.57
N ALA A 162 -10.25 -18.40 2.24
CA ALA A 162 -8.89 -18.15 2.68
C ALA A 162 -8.40 -19.25 3.64
N LEU A 163 -7.09 -19.47 3.71
CA LEU A 163 -6.46 -20.33 4.70
C LEU A 163 -6.48 -19.68 6.09
N GLN A 164 -6.27 -18.38 6.14
CA GLN A 164 -6.39 -17.59 7.36
C GLN A 164 -7.87 -17.57 7.82
N PRO A 165 -8.17 -17.70 9.13
CA PRO A 165 -9.53 -17.62 9.65
C PRO A 165 -10.26 -16.34 9.23
N VAL A 166 -9.51 -15.23 9.18
CA VAL A 166 -9.99 -13.94 8.66
C VAL A 166 -8.92 -13.42 7.70
N LEU A 167 -9.30 -13.23 6.43
CA LEU A 167 -8.39 -12.61 5.46
C LEU A 167 -8.21 -11.12 5.84
N PRO A 168 -6.96 -10.66 6.10
CA PRO A 168 -6.74 -9.28 6.53
C PRO A 168 -7.08 -8.28 5.43
N VAL A 169 -7.96 -7.33 5.74
CA VAL A 169 -8.35 -6.23 4.84
C VAL A 169 -8.10 -4.91 5.55
N TRP A 170 -7.13 -4.16 5.05
CA TRP A 170 -6.79 -2.80 5.47
C TRP A 170 -7.55 -1.79 4.63
N VAL A 171 -7.78 -0.61 5.17
CA VAL A 171 -8.39 0.51 4.43
C VAL A 171 -7.32 1.56 4.14
N GLY A 172 -7.12 1.85 2.85
CA GLY A 172 -6.22 2.90 2.39
C GLY A 172 -6.83 4.29 2.62
N VAL A 173 -6.08 5.17 3.30
CA VAL A 173 -6.46 6.55 3.63
C VAL A 173 -5.46 7.52 3.04
N GLY A 174 -5.87 8.29 2.03
CA GLY A 174 -5.03 9.27 1.33
C GLY A 174 -5.14 10.71 1.88
N GLY A 175 -5.58 10.89 3.13
CA GLY A 175 -5.62 12.21 3.79
C GLY A 175 -7.02 12.78 4.06
N THR A 176 -8.12 12.16 3.62
CA THR A 176 -9.46 12.67 3.90
C THR A 176 -10.02 12.13 5.22
N PRO A 177 -10.58 13.00 6.10
CA PRO A 177 -11.18 12.58 7.37
C PRO A 177 -12.27 11.51 7.20
N GLN A 178 -13.06 11.60 6.14
CA GLN A 178 -14.14 10.63 5.84
C GLN A 178 -13.62 9.21 5.65
N SER A 179 -12.42 9.06 5.07
CA SER A 179 -11.79 7.74 4.89
C SER A 179 -11.35 7.15 6.22
N ALA A 180 -10.81 7.96 7.12
CA ALA A 180 -10.44 7.56 8.49
C ALA A 180 -11.70 7.16 9.31
N VAL A 181 -12.79 7.95 9.23
CA VAL A 181 -14.08 7.61 9.83
C VAL A 181 -14.59 6.27 9.32
N ARG A 182 -14.53 6.02 8.01
CA ARG A 182 -14.98 4.76 7.41
C ARG A 182 -14.20 3.57 7.93
N ALA A 183 -12.86 3.65 7.94
CA ALA A 183 -12.01 2.59 8.46
C ALA A 183 -12.36 2.27 9.93
N GLY A 184 -12.46 3.29 10.79
CA GLY A 184 -12.80 3.14 12.19
C GLY A 184 -14.18 2.52 12.41
N ARG A 185 -15.22 3.03 11.74
CA ARG A 185 -16.59 2.50 11.86
C ARG A 185 -16.72 1.03 11.44
N LEU A 186 -15.89 0.57 10.52
CA LEU A 186 -15.88 -0.80 10.04
C LEU A 186 -14.97 -1.73 10.86
N GLY A 187 -14.25 -1.20 11.86
CA GLY A 187 -13.28 -1.95 12.64
C GLY A 187 -12.18 -2.57 11.79
N ALA A 188 -11.78 -1.86 10.73
CA ALA A 188 -10.73 -2.32 9.82
C ALA A 188 -9.42 -1.58 10.10
N PRO A 189 -8.26 -2.25 10.02
CA PRO A 189 -6.96 -1.59 10.16
C PRO A 189 -6.77 -0.53 9.08
N MET A 190 -6.04 0.55 9.41
CA MET A 190 -5.87 1.73 8.56
C MET A 190 -4.45 1.81 8.00
N PHE A 191 -4.32 2.01 6.68
CA PHE A 191 -3.06 2.34 6.00
C PHE A 191 -3.09 3.80 5.55
N VAL A 192 -2.18 4.64 6.07
CA VAL A 192 -2.11 6.07 5.73
C VAL A 192 -0.96 6.33 4.77
N ALA A 193 -1.25 6.90 3.59
CA ALA A 193 -0.24 7.36 2.66
C ALA A 193 0.30 8.74 3.09
N ILE A 194 1.61 8.82 3.34
CA ILE A 194 2.30 10.03 3.81
C ILE A 194 3.55 10.23 2.96
N PHE A 195 3.59 11.32 2.21
CA PHE A 195 4.68 11.58 1.28
C PHE A 195 5.68 12.64 1.79
N THR A 196 5.28 13.43 2.81
CA THR A 196 6.11 14.47 3.41
C THR A 196 5.95 14.49 4.93
N ASP A 197 5.45 15.58 5.51
CA ASP A 197 5.26 15.73 6.94
C ASP A 197 4.20 14.76 7.51
N PRO A 198 4.53 13.90 8.47
CA PRO A 198 3.56 13.01 9.12
C PRO A 198 2.65 13.72 10.13
N ALA A 199 3.00 14.91 10.62
CA ALA A 199 2.27 15.56 11.70
C ALA A 199 0.76 15.81 11.39
N PRO A 200 0.35 16.23 10.18
CA PRO A 200 -1.07 16.37 9.86
C PRO A 200 -1.86 15.05 9.95
N ALA A 201 -1.21 13.90 9.72
CA ALA A 201 -1.87 12.60 9.78
C ALA A 201 -2.28 12.18 11.21
N ARG A 202 -1.72 12.81 12.25
CA ARG A 202 -2.12 12.58 13.65
C ARG A 202 -3.62 12.81 13.85
N GLY A 203 -4.15 13.89 13.29
CA GLY A 203 -5.59 14.17 13.35
C GLY A 203 -6.44 13.08 12.67
N LEU A 204 -5.95 12.44 11.61
CA LEU A 204 -6.64 11.33 10.96
C LEU A 204 -6.66 10.08 11.85
N VAL A 205 -5.56 9.78 12.54
CA VAL A 205 -5.48 8.66 13.49
C VAL A 205 -6.42 8.87 14.66
N GLU A 206 -6.49 10.09 15.22
CA GLU A 206 -7.42 10.43 16.29
C GLU A 206 -8.90 10.29 15.86
N ILE A 207 -9.23 10.73 14.64
CA ILE A 207 -10.56 10.56 14.03
C ILE A 207 -10.89 9.07 13.86
N TYR A 208 -9.94 8.29 13.36
CA TYR A 208 -10.06 6.85 13.17
C TYR A 208 -10.40 6.12 14.48
N HIS A 209 -9.62 6.32 15.55
CA HIS A 209 -9.84 5.67 16.82
C HIS A 209 -11.17 6.10 17.47
N ARG A 210 -11.53 7.39 17.36
CA ARG A 210 -12.82 7.90 17.85
C ARG A 210 -14.00 7.28 17.11
N ALA A 211 -13.89 7.15 15.79
CA ALA A 211 -14.94 6.52 14.98
C ALA A 211 -15.10 5.04 15.29
N ALA A 212 -14.00 4.34 15.58
CA ALA A 212 -14.00 2.95 16.01
C ALA A 212 -14.69 2.79 17.38
N ALA A 213 -14.31 3.58 18.39
CA ALA A 213 -14.92 3.54 19.70
C ALA A 213 -16.45 3.81 19.64
N ASN A 214 -16.86 4.81 18.85
CA ASN A 214 -18.27 5.14 18.62
C ASN A 214 -19.06 4.00 17.92
N ALA A 215 -18.39 3.14 17.20
CA ALA A 215 -18.99 1.96 16.53
C ALA A 215 -18.90 0.68 17.38
N GLY A 216 -18.37 0.75 18.61
CA GLY A 216 -18.25 -0.39 19.52
C GLY A 216 -17.00 -1.26 19.29
N HIS A 217 -16.04 -0.80 18.49
CA HIS A 217 -14.75 -1.48 18.34
C HIS A 217 -13.76 -1.00 19.40
N ASP A 218 -12.88 -1.89 19.86
CA ASP A 218 -11.75 -1.53 20.72
C ASP A 218 -10.65 -0.85 19.89
N PRO A 219 -10.37 0.45 20.10
CA PRO A 219 -9.32 1.14 19.36
C PRO A 219 -7.91 0.56 19.59
N ALA A 220 -7.65 -0.05 20.76
CA ALA A 220 -6.36 -0.63 21.10
C ALA A 220 -6.04 -1.89 20.25
N GLY A 221 -7.07 -2.60 19.79
CA GLY A 221 -6.94 -3.73 18.88
C GLY A 221 -6.77 -3.35 17.40
N LEU A 222 -6.93 -2.06 17.06
CA LEU A 222 -6.89 -1.61 15.68
C LEU A 222 -5.48 -1.10 15.30
N ARG A 223 -4.97 -1.65 14.20
CA ARG A 223 -3.62 -1.35 13.71
C ARG A 223 -3.63 -0.16 12.77
N VAL A 224 -2.56 0.65 12.87
CA VAL A 224 -2.24 1.72 11.92
C VAL A 224 -0.93 1.38 11.22
N ALA A 225 -0.92 1.53 9.91
CA ALA A 225 0.28 1.47 9.09
C ALA A 225 0.47 2.82 8.38
N SER A 226 1.70 3.18 8.07
CA SER A 226 1.99 4.28 7.16
C SER A 226 2.91 3.85 6.03
N GLY A 227 2.90 4.58 4.93
CA GLY A 227 3.80 4.37 3.81
C GLY A 227 3.94 5.62 2.96
N GLY A 228 5.02 5.71 2.21
CA GLY A 228 5.32 6.83 1.34
C GLY A 228 6.51 6.53 0.43
N HIS A 229 6.90 7.51 -0.37
CA HIS A 229 8.06 7.39 -1.25
C HIS A 229 9.35 7.30 -0.43
N MET A 230 10.27 6.42 -0.83
CA MET A 230 11.49 6.15 -0.08
C MET A 230 12.70 5.95 -1.02
N TYR A 231 13.84 6.49 -0.61
CA TYR A 231 15.12 6.16 -1.20
C TYR A 231 16.23 6.22 -0.14
N VAL A 232 16.96 5.13 0.03
CA VAL A 232 18.09 5.03 0.97
C VAL A 232 19.38 5.02 0.17
N GLY A 233 20.27 5.97 0.43
CA GLY A 233 21.62 6.01 -0.13
C GLY A 233 22.67 5.98 0.97
N HIS A 234 23.94 5.77 0.61
CA HIS A 234 25.03 5.72 1.60
C HIS A 234 25.21 7.03 2.39
N THR A 235 24.89 8.16 1.77
CA THR A 235 24.94 9.49 2.40
C THR A 235 23.65 10.25 2.12
N SER A 236 23.26 11.13 3.04
CA SER A 236 22.06 11.97 2.86
C SER A 236 22.13 12.83 1.61
N GLN A 237 23.27 13.47 1.32
CA GLN A 237 23.42 14.30 0.13
C GLN A 237 23.39 13.46 -1.15
N GLY A 238 24.11 12.33 -1.17
CA GLY A 238 24.12 11.41 -2.31
C GLY A 238 22.71 10.89 -2.63
N ALA A 239 21.96 10.43 -1.61
CA ALA A 239 20.59 9.98 -1.77
C ALA A 239 19.68 11.05 -2.38
N ARG A 240 19.80 12.31 -1.91
CA ARG A 240 19.02 13.44 -2.42
C ARG A 240 19.34 13.76 -3.89
N ASP A 241 20.61 13.70 -4.26
CA ASP A 241 21.05 14.02 -5.63
C ASP A 241 20.72 12.89 -6.62
N GLU A 242 20.87 11.63 -6.20
CA GLU A 242 20.57 10.44 -6.99
C GLU A 242 19.07 10.29 -7.26
N PHE A 243 18.22 10.53 -6.24
CA PHE A 243 16.77 10.32 -6.34
C PHE A 243 16.03 11.47 -7.04
N TYR A 244 16.51 12.71 -6.91
CA TYR A 244 15.83 13.91 -7.39
C TYR A 244 15.37 13.85 -8.86
N PRO A 245 16.20 13.44 -9.85
CA PRO A 245 15.78 13.42 -11.26
C PRO A 245 14.55 12.52 -11.50
N TYR A 246 14.54 11.36 -10.89
CA TYR A 246 13.44 10.38 -11.03
C TYR A 246 12.19 10.85 -10.30
N TYR A 247 12.35 11.45 -9.13
CA TYR A 247 11.24 11.97 -8.35
C TYR A 247 10.57 13.18 -9.02
N ALA A 248 11.38 14.09 -9.57
CA ALA A 248 10.87 15.23 -10.33
C ALA A 248 10.11 14.78 -11.58
N GLU A 249 10.63 13.79 -12.31
CA GLU A 249 9.95 13.18 -13.47
C GLU A 249 8.63 12.51 -13.07
N TYR A 250 8.63 11.71 -11.99
CA TYR A 250 7.41 11.09 -11.47
C TYR A 250 6.33 12.12 -11.14
N LEU A 251 6.70 13.18 -10.42
CA LEU A 251 5.74 14.22 -10.04
C LEU A 251 5.25 15.03 -11.23
N SER A 252 6.07 15.23 -12.27
CA SER A 252 5.65 15.97 -13.47
C SER A 252 4.44 15.35 -14.19
N LYS A 253 4.19 14.06 -13.97
CA LYS A 253 3.03 13.32 -14.50
C LYS A 253 1.73 13.60 -13.73
N LEU A 254 1.82 14.27 -12.58
CA LEU A 254 0.67 14.65 -11.79
C LEU A 254 0.23 16.07 -12.17
N PRO A 255 -1.08 16.33 -12.38
CA PRO A 255 -1.56 17.64 -12.85
C PRO A 255 -1.10 18.84 -12.02
N GLN A 256 -1.03 18.67 -10.68
CA GLN A 256 -0.59 19.71 -9.75
C GLN A 256 0.91 20.05 -9.84
N PHE A 257 1.71 19.21 -10.50
CA PHE A 257 3.16 19.37 -10.69
C PHE A 257 3.56 19.41 -12.16
N SER A 258 2.63 19.71 -13.08
CA SER A 258 2.88 19.73 -14.53
C SER A 258 3.99 20.69 -14.96
N GLY A 259 4.37 21.66 -14.12
CA GLY A 259 5.54 22.53 -14.30
C GLY A 259 6.86 21.93 -13.81
N GLY A 260 6.87 20.67 -13.37
CA GLY A 260 7.99 20.01 -12.71
C GLY A 260 8.14 20.39 -11.23
N MET A 261 9.03 19.70 -10.53
CA MET A 261 9.36 19.97 -9.12
C MET A 261 10.70 20.69 -9.02
N PRO A 262 10.76 21.99 -8.62
CA PRO A 262 12.00 22.68 -8.38
C PRO A 262 12.82 22.02 -7.27
N ARG A 263 14.15 22.02 -7.39
CA ARG A 263 15.04 21.43 -6.38
C ARG A 263 14.79 21.99 -4.97
N ALA A 264 14.54 23.29 -4.85
CA ALA A 264 14.25 23.91 -3.55
C ALA A 264 13.00 23.33 -2.87
N ALA A 265 11.91 23.10 -3.64
CA ALA A 265 10.70 22.47 -3.12
C ALA A 265 10.95 21.00 -2.70
N TYR A 266 11.73 20.27 -3.49
CA TYR A 266 12.14 18.91 -3.13
C TYR A 266 12.95 18.88 -1.82
N ASP A 267 13.91 19.80 -1.64
CA ASP A 267 14.69 19.90 -0.41
C ASP A 267 13.82 20.28 0.80
N GLU A 268 12.75 21.07 0.60
CA GLU A 268 11.73 21.32 1.63
C GLU A 268 10.96 20.06 2.01
N TRP A 269 10.55 19.26 1.04
CA TRP A 269 9.84 18.01 1.29
C TRP A 269 10.71 17.00 2.06
N ILE A 270 12.01 16.95 1.76
CA ILE A 270 12.96 16.12 2.53
C ILE A 270 13.02 16.57 3.99
N ARG A 271 13.13 17.88 4.22
CA ARG A 271 13.13 18.43 5.59
C ARG A 271 11.81 18.19 6.31
N ALA A 272 10.71 18.21 5.59
CA ALA A 272 9.37 17.95 6.16
C ALA A 272 9.13 16.48 6.49
N GLY A 273 9.86 15.53 5.89
CA GLY A 273 9.72 14.11 6.24
C GLY A 273 9.75 13.11 5.08
N LEU A 274 9.90 13.55 3.81
CA LEU A 274 10.09 12.61 2.71
C LEU A 274 11.26 11.67 3.00
N LEU A 275 11.03 10.35 2.91
CA LEU A 275 11.99 9.33 3.33
C LEU A 275 13.13 9.15 2.31
N VAL A 276 13.93 10.17 2.14
CA VAL A 276 15.13 10.17 1.30
C VAL A 276 16.31 10.60 2.15
N GLY A 277 17.37 9.78 2.20
CA GLY A 277 18.54 10.10 3.02
C GLY A 277 19.48 8.91 3.22
N SER A 278 20.43 9.09 4.15
CA SER A 278 21.26 8.00 4.67
C SER A 278 20.41 7.03 5.50
N PRO A 279 20.93 5.82 5.81
CA PRO A 279 20.22 4.88 6.69
C PRO A 279 19.76 5.53 8.00
N GLN A 280 20.63 6.31 8.67
CA GLN A 280 20.27 6.97 9.94
C GLN A 280 19.13 7.99 9.74
N GLU A 281 19.18 8.82 8.69
CA GLU A 281 18.11 9.79 8.43
C GLU A 281 16.76 9.10 8.14
N VAL A 282 16.78 7.96 7.45
CA VAL A 282 15.56 7.18 7.18
C VAL A 282 15.04 6.52 8.46
N ILE A 283 15.91 6.00 9.33
CA ILE A 283 15.55 5.49 10.65
C ILE A 283 14.82 6.55 11.46
N ASP A 284 15.44 7.74 11.60
CA ASP A 284 14.87 8.85 12.37
C ASP A 284 13.46 9.24 11.88
N LYS A 285 13.30 9.30 10.54
CA LYS A 285 11.99 9.61 9.92
C LYS A 285 10.94 8.51 10.17
N ILE A 286 11.29 7.24 10.10
CA ILE A 286 10.37 6.13 10.40
C ILE A 286 9.98 6.14 11.87
N MET A 287 10.94 6.38 12.77
CA MET A 287 10.67 6.47 14.20
C MET A 287 9.78 7.67 14.54
N ASN A 288 9.94 8.80 13.83
CA ASN A 288 9.03 9.94 13.94
C ASN A 288 7.59 9.58 13.53
N HIS A 289 7.39 8.80 12.44
CA HIS A 289 6.05 8.28 12.10
C HIS A 289 5.48 7.42 13.24
N ARG A 290 6.31 6.57 13.85
CA ARG A 290 5.86 5.75 14.98
C ARG A 290 5.46 6.59 16.20
N GLU A 291 6.27 7.57 16.56
CA GLU A 291 6.02 8.45 17.70
C GLU A 291 4.74 9.27 17.51
N LEU A 292 4.57 9.88 16.34
CA LEU A 292 3.42 10.74 16.06
C LEU A 292 2.11 10.00 15.85
N LEU A 293 2.16 8.81 15.23
CA LEU A 293 0.96 8.12 14.71
C LEU A 293 0.69 6.78 15.38
N GLY A 294 1.60 6.26 16.21
CA GLY A 294 1.46 4.94 16.85
C GLY A 294 1.46 3.79 15.83
N ILE A 295 2.15 3.93 14.70
CA ILE A 295 2.14 2.90 13.66
C ILE A 295 2.78 1.60 14.14
N SER A 296 2.19 0.48 13.72
CA SER A 296 2.73 -0.87 13.91
C SER A 296 3.48 -1.39 12.67
N ARG A 297 3.35 -0.68 11.53
CA ARG A 297 3.95 -1.05 10.24
C ARG A 297 4.33 0.20 9.44
N TYR A 298 5.51 0.16 8.80
CA TYR A 298 5.91 1.11 7.77
C TYR A 298 6.21 0.38 6.45
N VAL A 299 5.70 0.91 5.32
CA VAL A 299 5.93 0.34 3.98
C VAL A 299 6.38 1.45 3.04
N GLY A 300 7.60 1.34 2.48
CA GLY A 300 8.19 2.35 1.61
C GLY A 300 8.06 2.02 0.12
N GLN A 301 7.69 3.01 -0.72
CA GLN A 301 7.80 2.86 -2.17
C GLN A 301 9.26 3.05 -2.58
N PHE A 302 9.84 2.01 -3.14
CA PHE A 302 11.28 1.95 -3.38
C PHE A 302 11.70 2.15 -4.85
N ASP A 303 10.77 2.24 -5.80
CA ASP A 303 11.00 2.26 -7.24
C ASP A 303 10.38 3.45 -7.98
N VAL A 304 10.24 4.58 -7.30
CA VAL A 304 9.56 5.78 -7.82
C VAL A 304 10.25 6.32 -9.07
N GLY A 305 9.43 6.65 -10.10
CA GLY A 305 9.89 7.36 -11.31
C GLY A 305 10.67 6.50 -12.29
N GLY A 306 10.58 5.17 -12.18
CA GLY A 306 11.26 4.26 -13.11
C GLY A 306 12.77 4.31 -13.01
N MET A 307 13.30 4.39 -11.80
CA MET A 307 14.72 4.31 -11.52
C MET A 307 15.37 3.04 -12.13
N PRO A 308 16.66 3.09 -12.52
CA PRO A 308 17.41 1.90 -12.90
C PRO A 308 17.40 0.83 -11.81
N ALA A 309 17.24 -0.44 -12.19
CA ALA A 309 17.15 -1.56 -11.24
C ALA A 309 18.31 -1.58 -10.23
N GLY A 310 19.55 -1.32 -10.66
CA GLY A 310 20.69 -1.28 -9.75
C GLY A 310 20.66 -0.17 -8.69
N MET A 311 19.93 0.93 -8.91
CA MET A 311 19.70 1.95 -7.88
C MET A 311 18.63 1.48 -6.89
N VAL A 312 17.58 0.88 -7.41
CA VAL A 312 16.49 0.28 -6.62
C VAL A 312 17.05 -0.80 -5.71
N ASP A 313 17.84 -1.73 -6.26
CA ASP A 313 18.43 -2.85 -5.52
C ASP A 313 19.36 -2.39 -4.40
N LYS A 314 20.21 -1.37 -4.66
CA LYS A 314 21.07 -0.78 -3.62
C LYS A 314 20.27 -0.12 -2.49
N SER A 315 19.23 0.63 -2.83
CA SER A 315 18.37 1.27 -1.84
C SER A 315 17.64 0.24 -0.99
N LEU A 316 17.16 -0.84 -1.63
CA LEU A 316 16.52 -1.96 -0.96
C LEU A 316 17.49 -2.70 -0.03
N GLU A 317 18.74 -2.94 -0.47
CA GLU A 317 19.78 -3.55 0.35
C GLU A 317 20.07 -2.72 1.61
N LEU A 318 20.32 -1.42 1.48
CA LEU A 318 20.55 -0.52 2.62
C LEU A 318 19.35 -0.48 3.56
N PHE A 319 18.13 -0.45 3.03
CA PHE A 319 16.93 -0.50 3.84
C PHE A 319 16.82 -1.79 4.65
N ALA A 320 17.07 -2.93 4.02
CA ALA A 320 16.95 -4.23 4.67
C ALA A 320 18.08 -4.52 5.68
N THR A 321 19.33 -4.09 5.39
CA THR A 321 20.50 -4.45 6.18
C THR A 321 20.89 -3.41 7.23
N GLU A 322 20.64 -2.11 6.96
CA GLU A 322 21.05 -1.03 7.85
C GLU A 322 19.87 -0.34 8.55
N VAL A 323 18.72 -0.19 7.88
CA VAL A 323 17.57 0.49 8.47
C VAL A 323 16.68 -0.47 9.28
N ALA A 324 16.23 -1.57 8.66
CA ALA A 324 15.24 -2.45 9.25
C ALA A 324 15.66 -3.06 10.61
N PRO A 325 16.91 -3.54 10.79
CA PRO A 325 17.33 -4.09 12.08
C PRO A 325 17.30 -3.06 13.21
N VAL A 326 17.71 -1.81 12.93
CA VAL A 326 17.74 -0.73 13.93
C VAL A 326 16.33 -0.31 14.31
N VAL A 327 15.47 -0.04 13.33
CA VAL A 327 14.06 0.32 13.58
C VAL A 327 13.35 -0.76 14.40
N ARG A 328 13.57 -2.05 14.10
CA ARG A 328 12.98 -3.15 14.88
C ARG A 328 13.46 -3.15 16.32
N LYS A 329 14.77 -2.94 16.54
CA LYS A 329 15.36 -2.88 17.87
C LYS A 329 14.78 -1.71 18.70
N GLU A 330 14.68 -0.53 18.09
CA GLU A 330 14.17 0.67 18.77
C GLU A 330 12.66 0.65 18.96
N SER A 331 11.95 -0.18 18.21
CA SER A 331 10.51 -0.33 18.29
C SER A 331 10.02 -1.53 19.11
N ALA A 332 10.93 -2.30 19.70
CA ALA A 332 10.62 -3.48 20.53
C ALA A 332 10.09 -3.13 21.96
#